data_89648765b9a5348681e5798f5f57cd99
#
_entry.id   89648765b9a5348681e5798f5f57cd99
#
_cell.length_a   1.000
_cell.length_b   1.000
_cell.length_c   1.000
_cell.angle_alpha   90.00
_cell.angle_beta   90.00
_cell.angle_gamma   90.00
#
_symmetry.space_group_name_H-M   'P 1'
#
loop_
_entity.id
_entity.type
_entity.pdbx_description
1 polymer ?
#
loop_
_entity_poly.entity_id
_entity_poly.type
_entity_poly.pdbx_seq_one_letter_code
_entity_poly.pdbx_strand_id
1 'polypeptide(L)'
;MKEIYITDYNCVTPLGFDVESNWKALLEGKSGVALHKVIDNHDAFFVSKIDDEKLEIEFKRFFDSAQNDNFTRLEKMFLLSLKPLVERHQISDETAFILSTTKGNISLLKNESTLPEGVYLSRLAQKLADFFGFKTQPIVVSNACVSGVMAISVAKNMIQARKYKDAFVVAGDEISEFVISGFNSFQAIGSEPCKPYDKNRNGINLGEATAAAYITSTPSANEKLKFKVLGDSAINDANHISGPSRTGDGLFASVQNAMKEAKASAEQIDFISAHGTATLYNDEMEAITFNRMNLQNVPLNSMKGYYGHCLGASGLLESIIAMESALNNTLIPSKNFEEMGVSQDLNIIRENQSAEIKYILKTASGFGGCNAAIVLGKA
;
A
#
# COMPACT_ATOMS: atom_id res chain seq x y z
N MET A 1 6.62 -4.38 25.91
CA MET A 1 7.27 -4.54 24.58
C MET A 1 7.89 -3.20 24.19
N LYS A 2 8.94 -3.18 23.34
CA LYS A 2 9.48 -1.92 22.82
C LYS A 2 8.42 -1.25 21.93
N GLU A 3 8.30 0.06 22.03
CA GLU A 3 7.53 0.86 21.09
C GLU A 3 8.23 0.88 19.73
N ILE A 4 7.47 0.80 18.67
CA ILE A 4 7.97 0.78 17.28
C ILE A 4 7.40 1.98 16.54
N TYR A 5 8.26 2.65 15.79
CA TYR A 5 7.93 3.89 15.12
C TYR A 5 8.25 3.81 13.63
N ILE A 6 7.39 4.38 12.82
CA ILE A 6 7.69 4.79 11.45
C ILE A 6 8.16 6.24 11.55
N THR A 7 9.39 6.52 11.14
CA THR A 7 10.00 7.86 11.32
C THR A 7 10.42 8.51 10.02
N ASP A 8 10.40 7.77 8.92
CA ASP A 8 10.68 8.30 7.59
C ASP A 8 9.99 7.43 6.54
N TYR A 9 9.61 8.04 5.42
CA TYR A 9 9.00 7.34 4.30
C TYR A 9 9.12 8.12 2.99
N ASN A 10 8.91 7.42 1.87
CA ASN A 10 8.79 7.99 0.54
C ASN A 10 7.87 7.13 -0.32
N CYS A 11 7.36 7.69 -1.42
CA CYS A 11 6.61 6.93 -2.41
C CYS A 11 6.83 7.47 -3.84
N VAL A 12 6.71 6.55 -4.78
CA VAL A 12 6.79 6.81 -6.23
C VAL A 12 5.51 6.28 -6.86
N THR A 13 4.74 7.18 -7.46
CA THR A 13 3.42 6.87 -8.04
C THR A 13 3.22 7.67 -9.34
N PRO A 14 2.14 7.45 -10.10
CA PRO A 14 1.79 8.30 -11.23
C PRO A 14 1.54 9.77 -10.88
N LEU A 15 1.30 10.09 -9.60
CA LEU A 15 1.07 11.45 -9.11
C LEU A 15 2.35 12.20 -8.71
N GLY A 16 3.47 11.46 -8.52
CA GLY A 16 4.75 12.07 -8.17
C GLY A 16 5.80 11.06 -7.72
N PHE A 17 7.06 11.51 -7.64
CA PHE A 17 8.21 10.70 -7.28
C PHE A 17 8.66 10.88 -5.82
N ASP A 18 7.90 11.65 -5.05
CA ASP A 18 8.08 11.85 -3.62
C ASP A 18 6.73 12.09 -2.93
N VAL A 19 6.73 12.08 -1.60
CA VAL A 19 5.51 12.24 -0.79
C VAL A 19 4.92 13.64 -0.95
N GLU A 20 5.74 14.68 -1.05
CA GLU A 20 5.28 16.08 -1.16
C GLU A 20 4.49 16.31 -2.44
N SER A 21 5.02 15.85 -3.59
CA SER A 21 4.33 15.96 -4.88
C SER A 21 3.05 15.13 -4.92
N ASN A 22 3.05 13.94 -4.32
CA ASN A 22 1.86 13.12 -4.16
C ASN A 22 0.79 13.80 -3.31
N TRP A 23 1.17 14.32 -2.14
CA TRP A 23 0.26 15.03 -1.25
C TRP A 23 -0.39 16.23 -1.92
N LYS A 24 0.42 17.06 -2.59
CA LYS A 24 -0.08 18.20 -3.36
C LYS A 24 -1.08 17.79 -4.43
N ALA A 25 -0.79 16.73 -5.19
CA ALA A 25 -1.70 16.22 -6.22
C ALA A 25 -3.03 15.74 -5.62
N LEU A 26 -3.00 15.09 -4.46
CA LEU A 26 -4.20 14.65 -3.74
C LEU A 26 -5.06 15.83 -3.28
N LEU A 27 -4.44 16.88 -2.71
CA LEU A 27 -5.16 18.10 -2.30
C LEU A 27 -5.84 18.78 -3.49
N GLU A 28 -5.23 18.73 -4.67
CA GLU A 28 -5.79 19.24 -5.92
C GLU A 28 -6.84 18.29 -6.54
N GLY A 29 -7.10 17.15 -5.91
CA GLY A 29 -8.03 16.14 -6.42
C GLY A 29 -7.58 15.43 -7.70
N LYS A 30 -6.26 15.48 -8.04
CA LYS A 30 -5.71 14.79 -9.20
C LYS A 30 -5.72 13.28 -9.01
N SER A 31 -5.99 12.55 -10.08
CA SER A 31 -5.94 11.08 -10.13
C SER A 31 -4.92 10.62 -11.16
N GLY A 32 -4.20 9.55 -10.84
CA GLY A 32 -3.34 8.84 -11.78
C GLY A 32 -4.12 7.85 -12.66
N VAL A 33 -5.39 7.58 -12.36
CA VAL A 33 -6.22 6.66 -13.13
C VAL A 33 -6.62 7.31 -14.46
N ALA A 34 -6.20 6.70 -15.56
CA ALA A 34 -6.51 7.11 -16.91
C ALA A 34 -6.64 5.88 -17.83
N LEU A 35 -7.16 6.10 -19.02
CA LEU A 35 -7.34 5.04 -20.02
C LEU A 35 -5.98 4.77 -20.70
N HIS A 36 -5.48 3.54 -20.58
CA HIS A 36 -4.21 3.09 -21.16
C HIS A 36 -4.37 1.80 -21.93
N LYS A 37 -3.65 1.69 -23.05
CA LYS A 37 -3.49 0.42 -23.76
C LYS A 37 -2.33 -0.34 -23.12
N VAL A 38 -2.63 -1.40 -22.40
CA VAL A 38 -1.64 -2.21 -21.66
C VAL A 38 -1.34 -3.53 -22.35
N ILE A 39 -2.32 -4.09 -23.06
CA ILE A 39 -2.21 -5.36 -23.77
C ILE A 39 -2.45 -5.11 -25.26
N ASP A 40 -1.55 -5.63 -26.11
CA ASP A 40 -1.73 -5.55 -27.54
C ASP A 40 -2.97 -6.33 -27.99
N ASN A 41 -3.72 -5.78 -28.95
CA ASN A 41 -4.96 -6.34 -29.48
C ASN A 41 -6.12 -6.47 -28.48
N HIS A 42 -6.05 -5.82 -27.32
CA HIS A 42 -7.14 -5.65 -26.39
C HIS A 42 -7.59 -4.19 -26.31
N ASP A 43 -8.79 -3.98 -25.75
CA ASP A 43 -9.29 -2.65 -25.41
C ASP A 43 -8.39 -1.99 -24.34
N ALA A 44 -8.44 -0.65 -24.27
CA ALA A 44 -7.74 0.09 -23.23
C ALA A 44 -8.43 -0.10 -21.88
N PHE A 45 -7.64 -0.09 -20.80
CA PHE A 45 -8.11 -0.23 -19.43
C PHE A 45 -7.89 1.07 -18.65
N PHE A 46 -8.79 1.37 -17.72
CA PHE A 46 -8.53 2.40 -16.72
C PHE A 46 -7.52 1.88 -15.71
N VAL A 47 -6.31 2.44 -15.75
CA VAL A 47 -5.20 2.08 -14.86
C VAL A 47 -4.45 3.34 -14.42
N SER A 48 -3.77 3.24 -13.29
CA SER A 48 -2.89 4.28 -12.79
C SER A 48 -1.43 3.87 -13.04
N LYS A 49 -0.86 4.36 -14.16
CA LYS A 49 0.47 3.96 -14.66
C LYS A 49 1.44 5.14 -14.65
N ILE A 50 2.66 4.91 -14.17
CA ILE A 50 3.75 5.89 -14.21
C ILE A 50 4.21 6.01 -15.67
N ASP A 51 4.37 7.25 -16.12
CA ASP A 51 4.91 7.55 -17.44
C ASP A 51 6.36 7.09 -17.55
N ASP A 52 6.64 6.29 -18.59
CA ASP A 52 7.95 5.65 -18.76
C ASP A 52 9.08 6.67 -19.01
N GLU A 53 8.80 7.76 -19.74
CA GLU A 53 9.79 8.81 -20.00
C GLU A 53 10.11 9.59 -18.72
N LYS A 54 9.08 9.91 -17.93
CA LYS A 54 9.28 10.58 -16.63
C LYS A 54 10.05 9.71 -15.66
N LEU A 55 9.76 8.40 -15.62
CA LEU A 55 10.51 7.46 -14.80
C LEU A 55 11.99 7.43 -15.18
N GLU A 56 12.30 7.38 -16.49
CA GLU A 56 13.67 7.37 -16.97
C GLU A 56 14.40 8.70 -16.68
N ILE A 57 13.72 9.84 -16.84
CA ILE A 57 14.28 11.16 -16.52
C ILE A 57 14.62 11.24 -15.04
N GLU A 58 13.66 10.86 -14.18
CA GLU A 58 13.84 10.93 -12.72
C GLU A 58 14.91 9.93 -12.25
N PHE A 59 14.95 8.72 -12.83
CA PHE A 59 15.99 7.75 -12.52
C PHE A 59 17.38 8.28 -12.85
N LYS A 60 17.59 8.84 -14.04
CA LYS A 60 18.87 9.44 -14.48
C LYS A 60 19.30 10.66 -13.65
N ARG A 61 18.37 11.34 -13.00
CA ARG A 61 18.67 12.46 -12.10
C ARG A 61 19.37 12.01 -10.81
N PHE A 62 19.05 10.80 -10.34
CA PHE A 62 19.56 10.26 -9.07
C PHE A 62 20.61 9.17 -9.22
N PHE A 63 20.73 8.56 -10.40
CA PHE A 63 21.64 7.44 -10.67
C PHE A 63 22.39 7.66 -11.96
N ASP A 64 23.67 7.26 -11.99
CA ASP A 64 24.51 7.40 -13.18
C ASP A 64 23.97 6.60 -14.38
N SER A 65 24.19 7.13 -15.57
CA SER A 65 23.74 6.51 -16.83
C SER A 65 24.26 5.08 -17.03
N ALA A 66 25.48 4.76 -16.53
CA ALA A 66 26.05 3.43 -16.59
C ALA A 66 25.28 2.38 -15.74
N GLN A 67 24.47 2.82 -14.80
CA GLN A 67 23.64 1.93 -13.94
C GLN A 67 22.26 1.68 -14.55
N ASN A 68 21.83 2.50 -15.52
CA ASN A 68 20.46 2.50 -16.04
C ASN A 68 20.06 1.18 -16.70
N ASP A 69 20.96 0.56 -17.49
CA ASP A 69 20.67 -0.63 -18.28
C ASP A 69 20.63 -1.93 -17.45
N ASN A 70 21.04 -1.86 -16.18
CA ASN A 70 21.09 -3.01 -15.28
C ASN A 70 19.81 -3.24 -14.49
N PHE A 71 18.83 -2.31 -14.57
CA PHE A 71 17.61 -2.37 -13.76
C PHE A 71 16.35 -2.45 -14.60
N THR A 72 15.42 -3.32 -14.17
CA THR A 72 14.07 -3.37 -14.73
C THR A 72 13.31 -2.10 -14.35
N ARG A 73 12.17 -1.87 -15.01
CA ARG A 73 11.28 -0.76 -14.71
C ARG A 73 10.86 -0.75 -13.23
N LEU A 74 10.41 -1.88 -12.71
CA LEU A 74 10.02 -2.01 -11.30
C LEU A 74 11.20 -1.78 -10.35
N GLU A 75 12.38 -2.28 -10.67
CA GLU A 75 13.58 -2.05 -9.87
C GLU A 75 13.94 -0.57 -9.80
N LYS A 76 13.83 0.18 -10.90
CA LYS A 76 14.02 1.64 -10.91
C LYS A 76 13.06 2.35 -9.96
N MET A 77 11.80 1.96 -9.96
CA MET A 77 10.79 2.50 -9.03
C MET A 77 11.17 2.22 -7.57
N PHE A 78 11.62 1.00 -7.25
CA PHE A 78 12.10 0.66 -5.90
C PHE A 78 13.30 1.50 -5.49
N LEU A 79 14.29 1.64 -6.38
CA LEU A 79 15.49 2.42 -6.11
C LEU A 79 15.15 3.89 -5.82
N LEU A 80 14.26 4.49 -6.59
CA LEU A 80 13.79 5.86 -6.38
C LEU A 80 13.06 6.05 -5.05
N SER A 81 12.24 5.09 -4.64
CA SER A 81 11.52 5.20 -3.37
C SER A 81 12.43 5.00 -2.14
N LEU A 82 13.45 4.13 -2.26
CA LEU A 82 14.39 3.80 -1.17
C LEU A 82 15.51 4.83 -0.99
N LYS A 83 16.04 5.38 -2.09
CA LYS A 83 17.22 6.24 -2.08
C LYS A 83 17.16 7.37 -1.05
N PRO A 84 16.09 8.17 -0.95
CA PRO A 84 16.03 9.25 0.03
C PRO A 84 16.13 8.76 1.48
N LEU A 85 15.59 7.58 1.78
CA LEU A 85 15.64 7.01 3.13
C LEU A 85 17.05 6.51 3.46
N VAL A 86 17.69 5.81 2.52
CA VAL A 86 19.06 5.29 2.70
C VAL A 86 20.09 6.41 2.85
N GLU A 87 19.84 7.57 2.24
CA GLU A 87 20.71 8.75 2.42
C GLU A 87 20.56 9.39 3.80
N ARG A 88 19.39 9.26 4.44
CA ARG A 88 19.10 9.85 5.77
C ARG A 88 19.38 8.90 6.94
N HIS A 89 19.32 7.59 6.71
CA HIS A 89 19.45 6.58 7.76
C HIS A 89 20.60 5.61 7.47
N GLN A 90 21.38 5.34 8.49
CA GLN A 90 22.54 4.45 8.39
C GLN A 90 22.10 2.98 8.32
N ILE A 91 22.64 2.25 7.35
CA ILE A 91 22.51 0.79 7.27
C ILE A 91 23.62 0.15 8.14
N SER A 92 23.21 -0.66 9.11
CA SER A 92 24.10 -1.42 10.00
C SER A 92 23.97 -2.94 9.77
N ASP A 93 24.79 -3.73 10.46
CA ASP A 93 24.70 -5.19 10.46
C ASP A 93 23.43 -5.72 11.17
N GLU A 94 22.69 -4.85 11.87
CA GLU A 94 21.43 -5.14 12.56
C GLU A 94 20.22 -4.49 11.87
N THR A 95 20.40 -3.93 10.67
CA THR A 95 19.33 -3.31 9.89
C THR A 95 18.68 -4.33 8.98
N ALA A 96 17.35 -4.52 9.09
CA ALA A 96 16.61 -5.40 8.19
C ALA A 96 16.26 -4.70 6.87
N PHE A 97 16.28 -5.45 5.77
CA PHE A 97 15.68 -5.08 4.50
C PHE A 97 14.48 -5.98 4.23
N ILE A 98 13.29 -5.40 4.09
CA ILE A 98 12.03 -6.10 3.90
C ILE A 98 11.39 -5.64 2.59
N LEU A 99 11.33 -6.53 1.61
CA LEU A 99 10.65 -6.31 0.32
C LEU A 99 9.24 -6.89 0.36
N SER A 100 8.28 -6.07 0.00
CA SER A 100 6.88 -6.47 -0.20
C SER A 100 6.50 -6.32 -1.67
N THR A 101 6.08 -7.42 -2.30
CA THR A 101 5.60 -7.41 -3.68
C THR A 101 4.76 -8.66 -3.95
N THR A 102 3.78 -8.56 -4.84
CA THR A 102 2.96 -9.73 -5.19
C THR A 102 3.55 -10.52 -6.36
N LYS A 103 4.19 -9.84 -7.29
CA LYS A 103 4.64 -10.44 -8.56
C LYS A 103 6.12 -10.16 -8.87
N GLY A 104 6.72 -9.14 -8.23
CA GLY A 104 8.07 -8.72 -8.59
C GLY A 104 8.21 -8.39 -10.07
N ASN A 105 9.33 -8.74 -10.65
CA ASN A 105 9.66 -8.50 -12.06
C ASN A 105 8.90 -9.44 -13.02
N ILE A 106 7.58 -9.58 -12.85
CA ILE A 106 6.75 -10.47 -13.67
C ILE A 106 6.81 -10.13 -15.17
N SER A 107 7.06 -8.89 -15.51
CA SER A 107 7.22 -8.41 -16.89
C SER A 107 8.44 -9.00 -17.61
N LEU A 108 9.36 -9.64 -16.88
CA LEU A 108 10.44 -10.42 -17.48
C LEU A 108 9.97 -11.77 -18.03
N LEU A 109 8.79 -12.26 -17.64
CA LEU A 109 8.19 -13.43 -18.23
C LEU A 109 7.75 -13.12 -19.66
N LYS A 110 8.59 -13.49 -20.61
CA LYS A 110 8.27 -13.53 -22.03
C LYS A 110 8.07 -15.00 -22.40
N ASN A 111 7.67 -15.29 -23.63
CA ASN A 111 7.49 -16.66 -24.13
C ASN A 111 8.85 -17.41 -24.29
N GLU A 112 9.61 -17.49 -23.22
CA GLU A 112 10.91 -18.14 -23.16
C GLU A 112 10.79 -19.53 -22.51
N SER A 113 11.59 -20.47 -22.98
CA SER A 113 11.62 -21.85 -22.46
C SER A 113 12.20 -21.95 -21.05
N THR A 114 12.89 -20.92 -20.58
CA THR A 114 13.51 -20.86 -19.24
C THR A 114 13.10 -19.59 -18.50
N LEU A 115 12.83 -19.72 -17.20
CA LEU A 115 12.50 -18.58 -16.36
C LEU A 115 13.76 -17.73 -16.10
N PRO A 116 13.74 -16.42 -16.42
CA PRO A 116 14.84 -15.53 -16.07
C PRO A 116 15.02 -15.48 -14.52
N GLU A 117 16.25 -15.50 -14.03
CA GLU A 117 16.51 -15.44 -12.58
C GLU A 117 15.90 -14.20 -11.90
N GLY A 118 15.84 -13.07 -12.61
CA GLY A 118 15.27 -11.82 -12.09
C GLY A 118 13.78 -11.88 -11.77
N VAL A 119 13.05 -12.92 -12.19
CA VAL A 119 11.62 -13.12 -11.85
C VAL A 119 11.45 -13.58 -10.39
N TYR A 120 12.44 -14.27 -9.82
CA TYR A 120 12.33 -14.76 -8.45
C TYR A 120 12.36 -13.57 -7.46
N LEU A 121 11.36 -13.51 -6.57
CA LEU A 121 11.24 -12.42 -5.59
C LEU A 121 12.46 -12.31 -4.68
N SER A 122 13.08 -13.45 -4.35
CA SER A 122 14.32 -13.48 -3.55
C SER A 122 15.51 -12.86 -4.29
N ARG A 123 15.58 -13.02 -5.62
CA ARG A 123 16.63 -12.41 -6.45
C ARG A 123 16.43 -10.91 -6.58
N LEU A 124 15.19 -10.46 -6.77
CA LEU A 124 14.84 -9.04 -6.73
C LEU A 124 15.24 -8.42 -5.39
N ALA A 125 14.84 -9.02 -4.27
CA ALA A 125 15.16 -8.53 -2.94
C ALA A 125 16.67 -8.47 -2.70
N GLN A 126 17.42 -9.51 -3.10
CA GLN A 126 18.87 -9.54 -2.95
C GLN A 126 19.55 -8.46 -3.80
N LYS A 127 19.12 -8.28 -5.05
CA LYS A 127 19.68 -7.24 -5.95
C LYS A 127 19.55 -5.84 -5.37
N LEU A 128 18.37 -5.51 -4.83
CA LEU A 128 18.13 -4.21 -4.19
C LEU A 128 18.95 -4.05 -2.90
N ALA A 129 19.03 -5.10 -2.08
CA ALA A 129 19.81 -5.11 -0.85
C ALA A 129 21.30 -4.93 -1.13
N ASP A 130 21.86 -5.64 -2.11
CA ASP A 130 23.27 -5.54 -2.50
C ASP A 130 23.60 -4.14 -3.03
N PHE A 131 22.69 -3.56 -3.82
CA PHE A 131 22.87 -2.22 -4.38
C PHE A 131 23.03 -1.15 -3.30
N PHE A 132 22.23 -1.20 -2.23
CA PHE A 132 22.34 -0.25 -1.12
C PHE A 132 23.30 -0.68 0.00
N GLY A 133 23.87 -1.87 -0.11
CA GLY A 133 24.85 -2.37 0.83
C GLY A 133 24.28 -2.90 2.15
N PHE A 134 23.03 -3.40 2.15
CA PHE A 134 22.45 -4.12 3.30
C PHE A 134 23.28 -5.35 3.62
N LYS A 135 23.51 -5.59 4.91
CA LYS A 135 24.35 -6.69 5.41
C LYS A 135 23.55 -7.91 5.84
N THR A 136 22.25 -7.73 6.08
CA THR A 136 21.36 -8.79 6.51
C THR A 136 20.70 -9.46 5.29
N GLN A 137 20.32 -10.73 5.43
CA GLN A 137 19.56 -11.41 4.39
C GLN A 137 18.19 -10.72 4.21
N PRO A 138 17.81 -10.35 2.99
CA PRO A 138 16.51 -9.76 2.71
C PRO A 138 15.34 -10.65 3.12
N ILE A 139 14.28 -10.03 3.62
CA ILE A 139 13.01 -10.70 3.93
C ILE A 139 11.99 -10.33 2.84
N VAL A 140 11.38 -11.33 2.24
CA VAL A 140 10.30 -11.11 1.25
C VAL A 140 8.95 -11.38 1.90
N VAL A 141 8.05 -10.41 1.79
CA VAL A 141 6.64 -10.52 2.21
C VAL A 141 5.77 -10.47 0.97
N SER A 142 5.10 -11.58 0.67
CA SER A 142 4.20 -11.70 -0.48
C SER A 142 2.92 -12.43 -0.07
N ASN A 143 1.86 -11.66 0.17
CA ASN A 143 0.54 -12.15 0.55
C ASN A 143 -0.55 -11.29 -0.07
N ALA A 144 -0.73 -11.43 -1.38
CA ALA A 144 -1.69 -10.65 -2.16
C ALA A 144 -1.69 -9.14 -1.78
N CYS A 145 -2.86 -8.53 -1.72
CA CYS A 145 -3.01 -7.09 -1.52
C CYS A 145 -2.70 -6.61 -0.07
N VAL A 146 -2.59 -7.53 0.89
CA VAL A 146 -2.25 -7.18 2.28
C VAL A 146 -0.74 -7.10 2.52
N SER A 147 0.08 -7.45 1.53
CA SER A 147 1.55 -7.55 1.65
C SER A 147 2.18 -6.31 2.26
N GLY A 148 1.78 -5.10 1.83
CA GLY A 148 2.35 -3.84 2.34
C GLY A 148 2.06 -3.58 3.82
N VAL A 149 0.86 -3.89 4.31
CA VAL A 149 0.53 -3.82 5.73
C VAL A 149 1.31 -4.87 6.50
N MET A 150 1.34 -6.11 5.98
CA MET A 150 2.09 -7.20 6.62
C MET A 150 3.59 -6.93 6.70
N ALA A 151 4.17 -6.22 5.74
CA ALA A 151 5.58 -5.86 5.79
C ALA A 151 5.90 -4.93 6.97
N ILE A 152 5.00 -3.99 7.30
CA ILE A 152 5.11 -3.17 8.53
C ILE A 152 5.01 -4.05 9.77
N SER A 153 4.05 -4.98 9.80
CA SER A 153 3.87 -5.93 10.91
C SER A 153 5.10 -6.83 11.11
N VAL A 154 5.68 -7.34 10.02
CA VAL A 154 6.92 -8.14 10.07
C VAL A 154 8.07 -7.32 10.63
N ALA A 155 8.27 -6.08 10.16
CA ALA A 155 9.30 -5.19 10.70
C ALA A 155 9.12 -4.97 12.20
N LYS A 156 7.89 -4.60 12.64
CA LYS A 156 7.54 -4.43 14.06
C LYS A 156 7.92 -5.67 14.87
N ASN A 157 7.45 -6.83 14.47
CA ASN A 157 7.65 -8.08 15.20
C ASN A 157 9.14 -8.46 15.29
N MET A 158 9.90 -8.31 14.21
CA MET A 158 11.33 -8.61 14.19
C MET A 158 12.14 -7.67 15.09
N ILE A 159 11.80 -6.38 15.12
CA ILE A 159 12.46 -5.40 16.00
C ILE A 159 12.05 -5.64 17.47
N GLN A 160 10.79 -5.94 17.75
CA GLN A 160 10.34 -6.29 19.10
C GLN A 160 11.00 -7.56 19.62
N ALA A 161 11.19 -8.56 18.77
CA ALA A 161 11.92 -9.78 19.06
C ALA A 161 13.45 -9.58 19.18
N ARG A 162 13.95 -8.35 19.00
CA ARG A 162 15.37 -7.98 19.04
C ARG A 162 16.23 -8.71 18.00
N LYS A 163 15.61 -9.17 16.90
CA LYS A 163 16.34 -9.78 15.79
C LYS A 163 17.05 -8.71 14.95
N TYR A 164 16.42 -7.53 14.86
CA TYR A 164 16.96 -6.35 14.19
C TYR A 164 16.75 -5.11 15.07
N LYS A 165 17.57 -4.08 14.86
CA LYS A 165 17.46 -2.80 15.54
C LYS A 165 16.45 -1.88 14.86
N ASP A 166 16.47 -1.91 13.54
CA ASP A 166 15.64 -1.11 12.64
C ASP A 166 15.42 -1.85 11.32
N ALA A 167 14.55 -1.32 10.47
CA ALA A 167 14.20 -1.92 9.21
C ALA A 167 13.89 -0.86 8.14
N PHE A 168 14.36 -1.12 6.91
CA PHE A 168 13.81 -0.50 5.71
C PHE A 168 12.77 -1.46 5.12
N VAL A 169 11.55 -0.99 5.02
CA VAL A 169 10.44 -1.69 4.38
C VAL A 169 10.19 -1.02 3.06
N VAL A 170 10.19 -1.79 1.98
CA VAL A 170 9.80 -1.29 0.66
C VAL A 170 8.73 -2.18 0.06
N ALA A 171 7.68 -1.57 -0.49
CA ALA A 171 6.58 -2.26 -1.13
C ALA A 171 6.40 -1.76 -2.56
N GLY A 172 6.12 -2.65 -3.52
CA GLY A 172 5.93 -2.24 -4.91
C GLY A 172 5.39 -3.35 -5.80
N ASP A 173 4.59 -2.95 -6.76
CA ASP A 173 4.17 -3.75 -7.91
C ASP A 173 3.98 -2.84 -9.12
N GLU A 174 4.17 -3.38 -10.32
CA GLU A 174 3.95 -2.70 -11.60
C GLU A 174 2.74 -3.25 -12.34
N ILE A 175 2.17 -2.45 -13.22
CA ILE A 175 1.15 -2.90 -14.18
C ILE A 175 1.83 -3.72 -15.27
N SER A 176 1.30 -4.91 -15.51
CA SER A 176 1.77 -5.81 -16.55
C SER A 176 0.59 -6.53 -17.22
N GLU A 177 0.84 -7.06 -18.40
CA GLU A 177 -0.14 -7.89 -19.11
C GLU A 177 -0.63 -9.06 -18.24
N PHE A 178 0.29 -9.73 -17.53
CA PHE A 178 -0.03 -10.82 -16.63
C PHE A 178 -1.04 -10.39 -15.55
N VAL A 179 -0.82 -9.24 -14.93
CA VAL A 179 -1.68 -8.73 -13.86
C VAL A 179 -3.05 -8.34 -14.40
N ILE A 180 -3.10 -7.59 -15.51
CA ILE A 180 -4.36 -7.18 -16.16
C ILE A 180 -5.15 -8.42 -16.59
N SER A 181 -4.54 -9.36 -17.29
CA SER A 181 -5.20 -10.58 -17.74
C SER A 181 -5.76 -11.40 -16.58
N GLY A 182 -4.99 -11.51 -15.48
CA GLY A 182 -5.42 -12.21 -14.27
C GLY A 182 -6.67 -11.57 -13.66
N PHE A 183 -6.66 -10.26 -13.42
CA PHE A 183 -7.83 -9.58 -12.85
C PHE A 183 -9.03 -9.53 -13.81
N ASN A 184 -8.78 -9.43 -15.12
CA ASN A 184 -9.83 -9.47 -16.12
C ASN A 184 -10.53 -10.84 -16.17
N SER A 185 -9.79 -11.92 -15.98
CA SER A 185 -10.36 -13.28 -15.93
C SER A 185 -11.33 -13.49 -14.74
N PHE A 186 -11.15 -12.72 -13.65
CA PHE A 186 -12.08 -12.68 -12.52
C PHE A 186 -13.21 -11.67 -12.70
N GLN A 187 -13.31 -10.97 -13.84
CA GLN A 187 -14.27 -9.91 -14.09
C GLN A 187 -14.25 -8.82 -12.99
N ALA A 188 -13.08 -8.53 -12.44
CA ALA A 188 -12.92 -7.59 -11.35
C ALA A 188 -12.57 -6.17 -11.81
N ILE A 189 -12.11 -6.01 -13.07
CA ILE A 189 -11.70 -4.70 -13.61
C ILE A 189 -12.92 -3.87 -13.99
N GLY A 190 -12.96 -2.65 -13.47
CA GLY A 190 -14.00 -1.68 -13.82
C GLY A 190 -13.79 -1.06 -15.21
N SER A 191 -14.88 -0.81 -15.92
CA SER A 191 -14.90 -0.15 -17.23
C SER A 191 -14.89 1.39 -17.14
N GLU A 192 -14.89 1.94 -15.92
CA GLU A 192 -14.86 3.37 -15.60
C GLU A 192 -13.85 3.64 -14.48
N PRO A 193 -13.47 4.90 -14.21
CA PRO A 193 -12.71 5.25 -13.02
C PRO A 193 -13.39 4.74 -11.75
N CYS A 194 -12.65 4.01 -10.92
CA CYS A 194 -13.22 3.34 -9.76
C CYS A 194 -13.77 4.34 -8.72
N LYS A 195 -14.86 3.96 -8.08
CA LYS A 195 -15.62 4.76 -7.12
C LYS A 195 -15.96 3.89 -5.90
N PRO A 196 -14.99 3.76 -4.97
CA PRO A 196 -15.18 2.92 -3.79
C PRO A 196 -16.43 3.29 -3.00
N TYR A 197 -17.20 2.27 -2.58
CA TYR A 197 -18.46 2.35 -1.83
C TYR A 197 -19.64 2.99 -2.57
N ASP A 198 -19.43 3.51 -3.79
CA ASP A 198 -20.49 4.16 -4.57
C ASP A 198 -21.53 3.15 -5.08
N LYS A 199 -22.75 3.64 -5.26
CA LYS A 199 -23.87 2.86 -5.80
C LYS A 199 -23.61 2.36 -7.23
N ASN A 200 -22.89 3.16 -8.02
CA ASN A 200 -22.56 2.86 -9.41
C ASN A 200 -21.15 2.26 -9.56
N ARG A 201 -20.56 1.72 -8.46
CA ARG A 201 -19.28 1.03 -8.55
C ARG A 201 -19.38 -0.21 -9.42
N ASN A 202 -18.40 -0.39 -10.29
CA ASN A 202 -18.44 -1.49 -11.28
C ASN A 202 -17.13 -2.29 -11.36
N GLY A 203 -16.21 -2.09 -10.44
CA GLY A 203 -14.96 -2.83 -10.38
C GLY A 203 -13.75 -1.97 -10.04
N ILE A 204 -12.63 -2.65 -9.95
CA ILE A 204 -11.35 -2.06 -9.57
C ILE A 204 -10.62 -1.48 -10.79
N ASN A 205 -9.87 -0.41 -10.60
CA ASN A 205 -8.80 -0.04 -11.53
C ASN A 205 -7.46 -0.45 -10.93
N LEU A 206 -6.60 -1.06 -11.71
CA LEU A 206 -5.27 -1.41 -11.25
C LEU A 206 -4.35 -0.19 -11.28
N GLY A 207 -3.33 -0.23 -10.44
CA GLY A 207 -2.31 0.81 -10.36
C GLY A 207 -0.94 0.23 -10.12
N GLU A 208 0.07 1.04 -10.30
CA GLU A 208 1.45 0.73 -9.94
C GLU A 208 2.02 1.81 -9.04
N ALA A 209 2.84 1.40 -8.12
CA ALA A 209 3.55 2.28 -7.21
C ALA A 209 4.68 1.53 -6.52
N THR A 210 5.61 2.30 -5.97
CA THR A 210 6.48 1.83 -4.89
C THR A 210 6.40 2.79 -3.71
N ALA A 211 6.53 2.24 -2.51
CA ALA A 211 6.55 2.98 -1.27
C ALA A 211 7.63 2.41 -0.35
N ALA A 212 8.31 3.26 0.40
CA ALA A 212 9.34 2.86 1.34
C ALA A 212 9.12 3.53 2.70
N ALA A 213 9.47 2.84 3.78
CA ALA A 213 9.42 3.36 5.14
C ALA A 213 10.62 2.88 5.96
N TYR A 214 11.11 3.75 6.84
CA TYR A 214 12.09 3.41 7.86
C TYR A 214 11.40 3.22 9.21
N ILE A 215 11.65 2.07 9.82
CA ILE A 215 10.98 1.62 11.05
C ILE A 215 12.02 1.33 12.12
N THR A 216 11.84 1.89 13.30
CA THR A 216 12.81 1.76 14.39
C THR A 216 12.14 1.73 15.78
N SER A 217 12.84 1.17 16.78
CA SER A 217 12.46 1.30 18.20
C SER A 217 13.15 2.44 18.92
N THR A 218 14.08 3.15 18.25
CA THR A 218 14.90 4.21 18.84
C THR A 218 14.87 5.45 17.95
N PRO A 219 13.71 6.15 17.84
CA PRO A 219 13.60 7.35 17.03
C PRO A 219 14.52 8.44 17.57
N SER A 220 15.16 9.21 16.68
CA SER A 220 15.94 10.39 17.08
C SER A 220 15.03 11.44 17.72
N ALA A 221 15.57 12.19 18.70
CA ALA A 221 14.83 13.27 19.34
C ALA A 221 14.40 14.37 18.35
N ASN A 222 15.19 14.56 17.29
CA ASN A 222 14.98 15.62 16.29
C ASN A 222 14.09 15.18 15.11
N GLU A 223 13.65 13.92 15.05
CA GLU A 223 12.75 13.47 14.00
C GLU A 223 11.38 14.15 14.16
N LYS A 224 10.98 14.87 13.12
CA LYS A 224 9.68 15.55 13.08
C LYS A 224 8.50 14.60 12.84
N LEU A 225 8.77 13.50 12.16
CA LEU A 225 7.79 12.50 11.81
C LEU A 225 7.95 11.30 12.74
N LYS A 226 6.90 10.98 13.48
CA LYS A 226 6.86 9.82 14.37
C LYS A 226 5.45 9.26 14.45
N PHE A 227 5.27 8.07 13.91
CA PHE A 227 4.03 7.31 14.08
C PHE A 227 4.32 5.99 14.76
N LYS A 228 3.67 5.76 15.89
CA LYS A 228 3.74 4.47 16.58
C LYS A 228 2.92 3.44 15.84
N VAL A 229 3.48 2.25 15.67
CA VAL A 229 2.72 1.06 15.28
C VAL A 229 2.14 0.45 16.56
N LEU A 230 0.91 0.83 16.88
CA LEU A 230 0.27 0.52 18.16
C LEU A 230 -0.26 -0.91 18.23
N GLY A 231 -0.78 -1.42 17.14
CA GLY A 231 -1.28 -2.77 17.04
C GLY A 231 -1.46 -3.21 15.60
N ASP A 232 -1.32 -4.48 15.35
CA ASP A 232 -1.51 -5.08 14.03
C ASP A 232 -2.09 -6.50 14.13
N SER A 233 -2.75 -6.93 13.07
CA SER A 233 -3.19 -8.31 12.93
C SER A 233 -3.41 -8.67 11.47
N ALA A 234 -3.14 -9.92 11.13
CA ALA A 234 -3.49 -10.50 9.85
C ALA A 234 -4.20 -11.83 10.08
N ILE A 235 -5.38 -11.99 9.47
CA ILE A 235 -6.23 -13.19 9.59
C ILE A 235 -6.61 -13.66 8.19
N ASN A 236 -6.55 -14.96 7.99
CA ASN A 236 -7.02 -15.55 6.74
C ASN A 236 -8.45 -16.05 6.89
N ASP A 237 -9.31 -15.65 5.95
CA ASP A 237 -10.70 -16.06 5.89
C ASP A 237 -10.83 -17.21 4.89
N ALA A 238 -11.24 -18.37 5.37
CA ALA A 238 -11.35 -19.59 4.57
C ALA A 238 -12.66 -19.66 3.76
N ASN A 239 -13.05 -18.57 3.09
CA ASN A 239 -14.30 -18.52 2.33
C ASN A 239 -14.09 -18.96 0.86
N HIS A 240 -13.49 -18.10 0.05
CA HIS A 240 -13.27 -18.34 -1.39
C HIS A 240 -11.99 -17.66 -1.87
N ILE A 241 -11.36 -18.21 -2.91
CA ILE A 241 -10.08 -17.70 -3.41
C ILE A 241 -10.17 -16.24 -3.94
N SER A 242 -11.28 -15.84 -4.52
CA SER A 242 -11.47 -14.51 -5.10
C SER A 242 -12.59 -13.69 -4.45
N GLY A 243 -13.36 -14.28 -3.53
CA GLY A 243 -14.47 -13.61 -2.85
C GLY A 243 -14.25 -13.49 -1.35
N PRO A 244 -14.48 -12.31 -0.76
CA PRO A 244 -14.42 -12.14 0.69
C PRO A 244 -15.57 -12.86 1.39
N SER A 245 -15.45 -13.04 2.70
CA SER A 245 -16.54 -13.49 3.56
C SER A 245 -17.74 -12.55 3.47
N ARG A 246 -18.93 -13.10 3.38
CA ARG A 246 -20.18 -12.31 3.36
C ARG A 246 -20.46 -11.63 4.71
N THR A 247 -19.91 -12.14 5.79
CA THR A 247 -20.05 -11.62 7.16
C THR A 247 -18.87 -10.74 7.58
N GLY A 248 -17.78 -10.73 6.80
CA GLY A 248 -16.56 -9.97 7.09
C GLY A 248 -15.78 -10.51 8.29
N ASP A 249 -15.91 -11.80 8.65
CA ASP A 249 -15.33 -12.34 9.88
C ASP A 249 -13.82 -12.25 9.93
N GLY A 250 -13.12 -12.46 8.81
CA GLY A 250 -11.66 -12.34 8.74
C GLY A 250 -11.21 -10.89 8.99
N LEU A 251 -11.83 -9.92 8.32
CA LEU A 251 -11.52 -8.51 8.54
C LEU A 251 -11.92 -8.05 9.94
N PHE A 252 -13.09 -8.47 10.43
CA PHE A 252 -13.55 -8.19 11.79
C PHE A 252 -12.52 -8.66 12.83
N ALA A 253 -12.05 -9.90 12.73
CA ALA A 253 -11.05 -10.43 13.64
C ALA A 253 -9.71 -9.69 13.52
N SER A 254 -9.30 -9.30 12.30
CA SER A 254 -8.08 -8.52 12.08
C SER A 254 -8.18 -7.15 12.78
N VAL A 255 -9.28 -6.41 12.57
CA VAL A 255 -9.50 -5.09 13.16
C VAL A 255 -9.58 -5.22 14.68
N GLN A 256 -10.37 -6.17 15.20
CA GLN A 256 -10.54 -6.39 16.64
C GLN A 256 -9.19 -6.67 17.33
N ASN A 257 -8.37 -7.56 16.75
CA ASN A 257 -7.07 -7.90 17.33
C ASN A 257 -6.09 -6.73 17.27
N ALA A 258 -6.04 -5.99 16.15
CA ALA A 258 -5.19 -4.81 16.02
C ALA A 258 -5.58 -3.71 17.03
N MET A 259 -6.86 -3.43 17.19
CA MET A 259 -7.36 -2.47 18.18
C MET A 259 -7.11 -2.94 19.60
N LYS A 260 -7.27 -4.25 19.89
CA LYS A 260 -6.97 -4.84 21.20
C LYS A 260 -5.49 -4.69 21.58
N GLU A 261 -4.58 -4.96 20.64
CA GLU A 261 -3.14 -4.78 20.86
C GLU A 261 -2.80 -3.29 21.06
N ALA A 262 -3.39 -2.41 20.25
CA ALA A 262 -3.27 -0.96 20.38
C ALA A 262 -3.87 -0.40 21.66
N LYS A 263 -4.73 -1.17 22.37
CA LYS A 263 -5.55 -0.73 23.50
C LYS A 263 -6.44 0.45 23.13
N ALA A 264 -6.90 0.51 21.89
CA ALA A 264 -7.75 1.56 21.36
C ALA A 264 -9.21 1.09 21.29
N SER A 265 -10.14 1.94 21.74
CA SER A 265 -11.57 1.75 21.53
C SER A 265 -12.04 2.31 20.20
N ALA A 266 -13.26 2.02 19.77
CA ALA A 266 -13.82 2.54 18.52
C ALA A 266 -13.88 4.07 18.52
N GLU A 267 -14.19 4.69 19.65
CA GLU A 267 -14.30 6.14 19.84
C GLU A 267 -12.95 6.87 19.74
N GLN A 268 -11.85 6.13 19.87
CA GLN A 268 -10.50 6.68 19.76
C GLN A 268 -9.95 6.66 18.33
N ILE A 269 -10.58 5.93 17.41
CA ILE A 269 -10.17 5.92 16.01
C ILE A 269 -10.70 7.18 15.32
N ASP A 270 -9.80 8.04 14.87
CA ASP A 270 -10.14 9.32 14.24
C ASP A 270 -10.34 9.20 12.73
N PHE A 271 -9.70 8.20 12.10
CA PHE A 271 -9.71 8.04 10.65
C PHE A 271 -9.47 6.60 10.24
N ILE A 272 -10.22 6.14 9.23
CA ILE A 272 -10.04 4.84 8.59
C ILE A 272 -9.54 5.02 7.16
N SER A 273 -8.32 4.55 6.89
CA SER A 273 -7.83 4.33 5.53
C SER A 273 -8.20 2.91 5.12
N ALA A 274 -9.33 2.78 4.44
CA ALA A 274 -9.92 1.50 4.10
C ALA A 274 -9.30 0.84 2.86
N HIS A 275 -9.60 -0.43 2.63
CA HIS A 275 -9.19 -1.11 1.41
C HIS A 275 -9.97 -0.60 0.20
N GLY A 276 -11.30 -0.59 0.24
CA GLY A 276 -12.22 0.05 -0.71
C GLY A 276 -11.84 -0.14 -2.18
N THR A 277 -12.27 -1.24 -2.80
CA THR A 277 -11.84 -1.61 -4.16
C THR A 277 -12.81 -1.21 -5.26
N ALA A 278 -13.95 -0.61 -4.92
CA ALA A 278 -15.07 -0.39 -5.83
C ALA A 278 -15.67 -1.68 -6.41
N THR A 279 -15.37 -2.83 -5.80
CA THR A 279 -16.05 -4.09 -6.13
C THR A 279 -17.24 -4.31 -5.21
N LEU A 280 -18.28 -4.99 -5.73
CA LEU A 280 -19.51 -5.18 -4.98
C LEU A 280 -19.31 -5.90 -3.65
N TYR A 281 -18.48 -6.94 -3.65
CA TYR A 281 -18.34 -7.82 -2.48
C TYR A 281 -17.35 -7.28 -1.43
N ASN A 282 -16.25 -6.69 -1.85
CA ASN A 282 -15.27 -6.18 -0.88
C ASN A 282 -15.81 -4.98 -0.11
N ASP A 283 -16.40 -4.02 -0.82
CA ASP A 283 -16.90 -2.80 -0.19
C ASP A 283 -18.08 -3.12 0.76
N GLU A 284 -18.92 -4.09 0.38
CA GLU A 284 -19.98 -4.62 1.25
C GLU A 284 -19.41 -5.30 2.51
N MET A 285 -18.39 -6.13 2.35
CA MET A 285 -17.71 -6.81 3.45
C MET A 285 -17.10 -5.81 4.45
N GLU A 286 -16.45 -4.77 3.96
CA GLU A 286 -15.89 -3.71 4.81
C GLU A 286 -17.00 -2.94 5.54
N ALA A 287 -18.11 -2.59 4.85
CA ALA A 287 -19.24 -1.90 5.47
C ALA A 287 -19.85 -2.71 6.62
N ILE A 288 -20.09 -4.01 6.41
CA ILE A 288 -20.55 -4.91 7.46
C ILE A 288 -19.56 -4.96 8.64
N THR A 289 -18.27 -5.09 8.35
CA THR A 289 -17.23 -5.16 9.37
C THR A 289 -17.17 -3.90 10.22
N PHE A 290 -17.12 -2.72 9.59
CA PHE A 290 -17.02 -1.45 10.34
C PHE A 290 -18.26 -1.18 11.18
N ASN A 291 -19.45 -1.55 10.71
CA ASN A 291 -20.68 -1.48 11.52
C ASN A 291 -20.63 -2.44 12.71
N ARG A 292 -20.20 -3.69 12.52
CA ARG A 292 -20.02 -4.67 13.60
C ARG A 292 -19.02 -4.20 14.68
N MET A 293 -18.05 -3.37 14.29
CA MET A 293 -17.04 -2.80 15.19
C MET A 293 -17.44 -1.46 15.81
N ASN A 294 -18.66 -0.94 15.53
CA ASN A 294 -19.13 0.40 15.89
C ASN A 294 -18.23 1.53 15.32
N LEU A 295 -17.64 1.32 14.15
CA LEU A 295 -16.73 2.25 13.45
C LEU A 295 -17.43 3.00 12.31
N GLN A 296 -18.73 2.80 12.07
CA GLN A 296 -19.47 3.37 10.93
C GLN A 296 -19.48 4.91 10.89
N ASN A 297 -19.33 5.56 12.05
CA ASN A 297 -19.29 7.02 12.14
C ASN A 297 -17.88 7.63 12.00
N VAL A 298 -16.84 6.79 12.00
CA VAL A 298 -15.45 7.26 11.81
C VAL A 298 -15.25 7.69 10.36
N PRO A 299 -14.68 8.89 10.11
CA PRO A 299 -14.36 9.30 8.76
C PRO A 299 -13.51 8.25 8.01
N LEU A 300 -13.93 7.90 6.81
CA LEU A 300 -13.33 6.81 6.03
C LEU A 300 -13.08 7.23 4.59
N ASN A 301 -11.93 6.84 4.04
CA ASN A 301 -11.68 6.93 2.61
C ASN A 301 -11.05 5.66 2.05
N SER A 302 -11.06 5.58 0.71
CA SER A 302 -10.21 4.71 -0.08
C SER A 302 -9.41 5.53 -1.09
N MET A 303 -8.12 5.25 -1.18
CA MET A 303 -7.21 5.94 -2.11
C MET A 303 -7.22 5.34 -3.52
N LYS A 304 -8.02 4.30 -3.77
CA LYS A 304 -8.04 3.58 -5.07
C LYS A 304 -8.56 4.41 -6.23
N GLY A 305 -9.40 5.41 -5.97
CA GLY A 305 -9.82 6.37 -6.99
C GLY A 305 -8.70 7.31 -7.46
N TYR A 306 -7.60 7.41 -6.70
CA TYR A 306 -6.43 8.23 -7.03
C TYR A 306 -5.30 7.40 -7.65
N TYR A 307 -4.94 6.31 -7.00
CA TYR A 307 -3.76 5.50 -7.35
C TYR A 307 -4.10 4.21 -8.11
N GLY A 308 -5.39 3.88 -8.25
CA GLY A 308 -5.75 2.50 -8.58
C GLY A 308 -5.38 1.54 -7.46
N HIS A 309 -5.52 0.27 -7.69
CA HIS A 309 -5.07 -0.78 -6.78
C HIS A 309 -3.62 -1.19 -7.09
N CYS A 310 -2.68 -0.72 -6.30
CA CYS A 310 -1.25 -0.98 -6.46
C CYS A 310 -0.80 -2.31 -5.81
N LEU A 311 -1.70 -3.30 -5.71
CA LEU A 311 -1.43 -4.66 -5.23
C LEU A 311 -0.66 -4.67 -3.90
N GLY A 312 0.54 -5.26 -3.88
CA GLY A 312 1.36 -5.36 -2.68
C GLY A 312 1.90 -4.03 -2.16
N ALA A 313 1.95 -2.99 -3.01
CA ALA A 313 2.32 -1.64 -2.58
C ALA A 313 1.21 -0.91 -1.82
N SER A 314 -0.08 -1.23 -2.12
CA SER A 314 -1.24 -0.47 -1.62
C SER A 314 -1.21 -0.26 -0.11
N GLY A 315 -0.95 -1.31 0.65
CA GLY A 315 -0.99 -1.25 2.12
C GLY A 315 0.00 -0.24 2.71
N LEU A 316 1.23 -0.21 2.21
CA LEU A 316 2.26 0.73 2.69
C LEU A 316 2.02 2.14 2.14
N LEU A 317 1.73 2.29 0.84
CA LEU A 317 1.42 3.58 0.22
C LEU A 317 0.26 4.28 0.92
N GLU A 318 -0.85 3.58 1.10
CA GLU A 318 -2.06 4.12 1.73
C GLU A 318 -1.84 4.45 3.22
N SER A 319 -0.97 3.69 3.92
CA SER A 319 -0.53 4.02 5.28
C SER A 319 0.27 5.33 5.31
N ILE A 320 1.17 5.54 4.34
CA ILE A 320 1.95 6.80 4.21
C ILE A 320 1.00 7.97 3.99
N ILE A 321 0.05 7.86 3.07
CA ILE A 321 -0.92 8.94 2.81
C ILE A 321 -1.82 9.20 4.03
N ALA A 322 -2.18 8.16 4.77
CA ALA A 322 -2.94 8.33 6.01
C ALA A 322 -2.13 9.05 7.11
N MET A 323 -0.82 8.77 7.19
CA MET A 323 0.09 9.51 8.07
C MET A 323 0.24 10.97 7.63
N GLU A 324 0.34 11.25 6.31
CA GLU A 324 0.31 12.62 5.78
C GLU A 324 -0.99 13.35 6.12
N SER A 325 -2.14 12.68 6.04
CA SER A 325 -3.42 13.23 6.48
C SER A 325 -3.36 13.68 7.95
N ALA A 326 -2.77 12.88 8.82
CA ALA A 326 -2.60 13.22 10.24
C ALA A 326 -1.58 14.33 10.48
N LEU A 327 -0.48 14.39 9.71
CA LEU A 327 0.50 15.48 9.84
C LEU A 327 -0.09 16.83 9.42
N ASN A 328 -0.86 16.84 8.35
CA ASN A 328 -1.45 18.03 7.77
C ASN A 328 -2.85 18.35 8.33
N ASN A 329 -3.36 17.53 9.27
CA ASN A 329 -4.73 17.65 9.81
C ASN A 329 -5.79 17.79 8.70
N THR A 330 -5.65 17.00 7.64
CA THR A 330 -6.51 17.07 6.45
C THR A 330 -6.91 15.67 5.99
N LEU A 331 -8.19 15.40 5.97
CA LEU A 331 -8.77 14.19 5.39
C LEU A 331 -8.99 14.37 3.90
N ILE A 332 -8.51 13.41 3.11
CA ILE A 332 -8.67 13.36 1.65
C ILE A 332 -9.93 12.56 1.31
N PRO A 333 -10.78 12.98 0.37
CA PRO A 333 -12.01 12.28 0.03
C PRO A 333 -11.76 10.94 -0.68
N SER A 334 -12.74 10.05 -0.60
CA SER A 334 -12.87 8.93 -1.55
C SER A 334 -13.24 9.48 -2.92
N LYS A 335 -12.29 9.40 -3.87
CA LYS A 335 -12.51 9.97 -5.20
C LYS A 335 -13.66 9.27 -5.91
N ASN A 336 -14.48 10.06 -6.63
CA ASN A 336 -15.63 9.64 -7.41
C ASN A 336 -16.80 9.06 -6.59
N PHE A 337 -16.79 9.14 -5.26
CA PHE A 337 -17.93 8.74 -4.44
C PHE A 337 -19.02 9.82 -4.47
N GLU A 338 -20.24 9.44 -4.81
CA GLU A 338 -21.42 10.32 -4.90
C GLU A 338 -22.57 9.85 -4.02
N GLU A 339 -22.96 8.56 -4.15
CA GLU A 339 -24.10 7.97 -3.45
C GLU A 339 -23.71 6.64 -2.81
N MET A 340 -24.20 6.40 -1.58
CA MET A 340 -23.93 5.15 -0.85
C MET A 340 -24.49 3.94 -1.62
N GLY A 341 -23.60 2.96 -1.84
CA GLY A 341 -23.93 1.74 -2.58
C GLY A 341 -23.76 0.44 -1.81
N VAL A 342 -23.44 0.53 -0.51
CA VAL A 342 -23.34 -0.61 0.39
C VAL A 342 -24.53 -0.65 1.34
N SER A 343 -24.82 -1.83 1.92
CA SER A 343 -26.02 -2.07 2.73
C SER A 343 -26.01 -1.44 4.11
N GLN A 344 -24.82 -1.05 4.58
CA GLN A 344 -24.61 -0.46 5.90
C GLN A 344 -24.02 0.95 5.75
N ASP A 345 -24.52 1.91 6.51
CA ASP A 345 -24.04 3.28 6.46
C ASP A 345 -22.58 3.39 6.91
N LEU A 346 -21.81 4.24 6.20
CA LEU A 346 -20.43 4.59 6.49
C LEU A 346 -20.24 6.09 6.35
N ASN A 347 -19.34 6.67 7.14
CA ASN A 347 -18.98 8.08 7.03
C ASN A 347 -17.88 8.28 5.96
N ILE A 348 -18.26 8.15 4.68
CA ILE A 348 -17.34 8.34 3.57
C ILE A 348 -17.00 9.82 3.39
N ILE A 349 -15.71 10.13 3.39
CA ILE A 349 -15.20 11.49 3.17
C ILE A 349 -15.47 11.89 1.71
N ARG A 350 -16.15 13.03 1.50
CA ARG A 350 -16.60 13.50 0.17
C ARG A 350 -15.79 14.68 -0.36
N GLU A 351 -15.14 15.44 0.51
CA GLU A 351 -14.34 16.62 0.19
C GLU A 351 -13.15 16.72 1.16
N ASN A 352 -12.14 17.52 0.81
CA ASN A 352 -11.06 17.81 1.74
C ASN A 352 -11.63 18.51 2.97
N GLN A 353 -11.36 17.97 4.16
CA GLN A 353 -11.85 18.53 5.41
C GLN A 353 -10.76 18.54 6.48
N SER A 354 -10.75 19.58 7.30
CA SER A 354 -9.82 19.68 8.42
C SER A 354 -10.27 18.76 9.57
N ALA A 355 -9.34 17.98 10.10
CA ALA A 355 -9.56 17.10 11.26
C ALA A 355 -8.27 16.90 12.04
N GLU A 356 -8.34 16.93 13.37
CA GLU A 356 -7.23 16.45 14.20
C GLU A 356 -7.24 14.92 14.18
N ILE A 357 -6.13 14.31 13.75
CA ILE A 357 -6.02 12.85 13.61
C ILE A 357 -4.87 12.36 14.49
N LYS A 358 -5.19 11.58 15.49
CA LYS A 358 -4.24 10.94 16.41
C LYS A 358 -4.12 9.44 16.18
N TYR A 359 -5.25 8.78 15.92
CA TYR A 359 -5.33 7.33 15.71
C TYR A 359 -5.88 7.02 14.34
N ILE A 360 -5.12 6.26 13.57
CA ILE A 360 -5.47 5.82 12.22
C ILE A 360 -5.67 4.31 12.24
N LEU A 361 -6.77 3.83 11.71
CA LEU A 361 -6.97 2.43 11.37
C LEU A 361 -6.75 2.25 9.87
N LYS A 362 -5.74 1.48 9.48
CA LYS A 362 -5.54 1.06 8.09
C LYS A 362 -5.97 -0.39 7.93
N THR A 363 -6.82 -0.67 6.94
CA THR A 363 -7.25 -2.03 6.59
C THR A 363 -6.80 -2.41 5.18
N ALA A 364 -6.57 -3.69 4.97
CA ALA A 364 -6.29 -4.27 3.66
C ALA A 364 -6.91 -5.65 3.58
N SER A 365 -7.48 -5.98 2.41
CA SER A 365 -8.03 -7.30 2.10
C SER A 365 -7.49 -7.77 0.76
N GLY A 366 -7.39 -9.07 0.56
CA GLY A 366 -6.80 -9.62 -0.66
C GLY A 366 -7.36 -10.96 -1.06
N PHE A 367 -7.13 -11.33 -2.31
CA PHE A 367 -7.47 -12.65 -2.81
C PHE A 367 -6.81 -13.74 -1.97
N GLY A 368 -7.48 -14.87 -1.83
CA GLY A 368 -7.11 -15.95 -0.92
C GLY A 368 -7.69 -15.79 0.48
N GLY A 369 -8.53 -14.77 0.72
CA GLY A 369 -9.19 -14.51 2.00
C GLY A 369 -8.29 -13.81 3.03
N CYS A 370 -7.14 -13.28 2.63
CA CYS A 370 -6.26 -12.58 3.55
C CYS A 370 -6.81 -11.19 3.91
N ASN A 371 -6.81 -10.87 5.20
CA ASN A 371 -7.21 -9.58 5.76
C ASN A 371 -6.14 -9.12 6.74
N ALA A 372 -5.83 -7.84 6.72
CA ALA A 372 -4.88 -7.24 7.65
C ALA A 372 -5.39 -5.89 8.14
N ALA A 373 -5.09 -5.58 9.39
CA ALA A 373 -5.36 -4.27 9.99
C ALA A 373 -4.15 -3.81 10.80
N ILE A 374 -3.92 -2.51 10.80
CA ILE A 374 -2.88 -1.86 11.61
C ILE A 374 -3.44 -0.58 12.21
N VAL A 375 -3.13 -0.33 13.48
CA VAL A 375 -3.43 0.92 14.17
C VAL A 375 -2.15 1.73 14.31
N LEU A 376 -2.15 2.91 13.73
CA LEU A 376 -1.06 3.87 13.81
C LEU A 376 -1.46 5.04 14.73
N GLY A 377 -0.53 5.47 15.59
CA GLY A 377 -0.73 6.60 16.47
C GLY A 377 0.29 7.70 16.20
N LYS A 378 -0.16 8.94 16.01
CA LYS A 378 0.72 10.12 15.93
C LYS A 378 1.41 10.33 17.28
N ALA A 379 2.75 10.38 17.33
CA ALA A 379 3.55 10.45 18.55
C ALA A 379 4.02 11.87 18.89
#